data_db5de79d04075a577ac4f22f8962d7c7
#
_entry.id   db5de79d04075a577ac4f22f8962d7c7
#
_cell.length_a   1.000
_cell.length_b   1.000
_cell.length_c   1.000
_cell.angle_alpha   90.00
_cell.angle_beta   90.00
_cell.angle_gamma   90.00
#
_symmetry.space_group_name_H-M   'P 1'
#
loop_
_entity.id
_entity.type
_entity.pdbx_description
1 polymer ?
#
loop_
_entity_poly.entity_id
_entity_poly.type
_entity_poly.pdbx_seq_one_letter_code
_entity_poly.pdbx_strand_id
1 'polypeptide(L)'
;MKLSSLNKKNHFDNLRNGEFCITADGLKVFIKENNTLSSRLGISISSKHVNAVNRNKFKRRTREAVRSLPDNKHFDILVVGNKDSSNLKPAEILKVLKSHPLL
;
A
#
# COMPACT_ATOMS: atom_id res chain seq x y z
N MET A 1 -8.51 -6.91 -7.67
CA MET A 1 -8.55 -7.28 -6.24
C MET A 1 -9.61 -6.49 -5.52
N LYS A 2 -10.48 -7.14 -4.77
CA LYS A 2 -11.44 -6.46 -3.90
C LYS A 2 -10.73 -5.96 -2.65
N LEU A 3 -11.00 -4.71 -2.25
CA LEU A 3 -10.32 -4.07 -1.14
C LEU A 3 -11.29 -3.62 -0.06
N SER A 4 -10.92 -3.89 1.19
CA SER A 4 -11.48 -3.25 2.37
C SER A 4 -10.45 -2.28 2.95
N SER A 5 -10.90 -1.37 3.82
CA SER A 5 -9.97 -0.43 4.48
C SER A 5 -9.24 -1.09 5.63
N LEU A 6 -7.94 -0.86 5.70
CA LEU A 6 -7.11 -1.23 6.83
C LEU A 6 -6.95 0.02 7.70
N ASN A 7 -7.85 0.20 8.67
CA ASN A 7 -7.96 1.45 9.41
C ASN A 7 -7.81 1.30 10.94
N LYS A 8 -7.59 0.09 11.44
CA LYS A 8 -7.36 -0.13 12.87
C LYS A 8 -5.86 -0.06 13.16
N LYS A 9 -5.50 0.67 14.23
CA LYS A 9 -4.10 0.88 14.62
C LYS A 9 -3.35 -0.44 14.81
N ASN A 10 -3.96 -1.44 15.44
CA ASN A 10 -3.33 -2.73 15.67
C ASN A 10 -3.02 -3.47 14.35
N HIS A 11 -3.82 -3.28 13.30
CA HIS A 11 -3.53 -3.84 11.98
C HIS A 11 -2.25 -3.23 11.39
N PHE A 12 -2.08 -1.90 11.52
CA PHE A 12 -0.87 -1.22 11.06
C PHE A 12 0.35 -1.68 11.84
N ASP A 13 0.25 -1.78 13.16
CA ASP A 13 1.36 -2.22 14.02
C ASP A 13 1.79 -3.65 13.69
N ASN A 14 0.85 -4.55 13.48
CA ASN A 14 1.12 -5.93 13.09
C ASN A 14 1.84 -6.02 11.74
N LEU A 15 1.45 -5.19 10.77
CA LEU A 15 2.11 -5.14 9.47
C LEU A 15 3.52 -4.56 9.55
N ARG A 16 3.70 -3.49 10.32
CA ARG A 16 5.00 -2.84 10.50
C ARG A 16 6.02 -3.74 11.19
N ASN A 17 5.56 -4.63 12.05
CA ASN A 17 6.39 -5.64 12.71
C ASN A 17 6.55 -6.91 11.88
N GLY A 18 5.94 -6.98 10.69
CA GLY A 18 6.04 -8.12 9.78
C GLY A 18 7.41 -8.24 9.13
N GLU A 19 7.75 -9.47 8.77
CA GLU A 19 9.07 -9.80 8.19
C GLU A 19 9.24 -9.30 6.74
N PHE A 20 8.14 -8.98 6.05
CA PHE A 20 8.18 -8.65 4.64
C PHE A 20 7.87 -7.17 4.41
N CYS A 21 8.94 -6.40 4.34
CA CYS A 21 8.88 -4.99 3.93
C CYS A 21 9.85 -4.79 2.77
N ILE A 22 9.38 -4.19 1.69
CA ILE A 22 10.26 -3.72 0.62
C ILE A 22 10.27 -2.20 0.59
N THR A 23 11.37 -1.62 0.15
CA THR A 23 11.51 -0.18 -0.05
C THR A 23 12.04 0.08 -1.46
N ALA A 24 11.30 0.85 -2.23
CA ALA A 24 11.71 1.24 -3.58
C ALA A 24 11.00 2.54 -3.99
N ASP A 25 11.71 3.41 -4.69
CA ASP A 25 11.20 4.68 -5.22
C ASP A 25 10.50 5.56 -4.18
N GLY A 26 10.97 5.53 -2.94
CA GLY A 26 10.37 6.29 -1.85
C GLY A 26 9.13 5.64 -1.22
N LEU A 27 8.75 4.44 -1.67
CA LEU A 27 7.66 3.66 -1.08
C LEU A 27 8.21 2.62 -0.13
N LYS A 28 7.50 2.42 0.99
CA LYS A 28 7.65 1.24 1.84
C LYS A 28 6.36 0.43 1.72
N VAL A 29 6.48 -0.86 1.42
CA VAL A 29 5.33 -1.74 1.23
C VAL A 29 5.44 -2.91 2.20
N PHE A 30 4.45 -3.01 3.08
CA PHE A 30 4.32 -4.10 4.06
C PHE A 30 3.16 -4.98 3.61
N ILE A 31 3.41 -6.27 3.43
CA ILE A 31 2.38 -7.21 2.99
C ILE A 31 2.38 -8.43 3.90
N LYS A 32 1.18 -8.84 4.31
CA LYS A 32 0.98 -10.07 5.06
C LYS A 32 -0.24 -10.79 4.49
N GLU A 33 -0.13 -12.08 4.27
CA GLU A 33 -1.27 -12.90 3.87
C GLU A 33 -2.32 -12.92 5.00
N ASN A 34 -3.59 -12.76 4.64
CA ASN A 34 -4.68 -12.82 5.61
C ASN A 34 -5.67 -13.94 5.24
N ASN A 35 -6.46 -14.38 6.23
CA ASN A 35 -7.47 -15.42 6.05
C ASN A 35 -8.89 -14.84 6.08
N THR A 36 -9.06 -13.58 5.68
CA THR A 36 -10.36 -12.91 5.64
C THR A 36 -11.00 -13.02 4.26
N LEU A 37 -12.24 -12.52 4.15
CA LEU A 37 -13.02 -12.58 2.90
C LEU A 37 -12.54 -11.62 1.83
N SER A 38 -11.64 -10.69 2.15
CA SER A 38 -11.11 -9.70 1.20
C SER A 38 -9.73 -9.23 1.62
N SER A 39 -8.99 -8.70 0.65
CA SER A 39 -7.75 -7.98 0.93
C SER A 39 -8.05 -6.64 1.60
N ARG A 40 -7.15 -6.18 2.46
CA ARG A 40 -7.29 -4.90 3.15
C ARG A 40 -6.11 -4.01 2.79
N LEU A 41 -6.39 -2.74 2.52
CA LEU A 41 -5.38 -1.76 2.13
C LEU A 41 -5.38 -0.58 3.09
N GLY A 42 -4.21 -0.28 3.63
CA GLY A 42 -3.92 0.95 4.36
C GLY A 42 -2.91 1.77 3.61
N ILE A 43 -3.08 3.08 3.62
CA ILE A 43 -2.16 4.01 2.97
C ILE A 43 -1.78 5.09 3.97
N SER A 44 -0.48 5.32 4.12
CA SER A 44 0.07 6.36 4.97
C SER A 44 1.01 7.24 4.17
N ILE A 45 0.83 8.56 4.27
CA ILE A 45 1.72 9.53 3.63
C ILE A 45 1.86 10.76 4.52
N SER A 46 3.07 11.31 4.61
CA SER A 46 3.38 12.41 5.52
C SER A 46 2.59 13.67 5.21
N SER A 47 1.91 14.21 6.23
CA SER A 47 1.22 15.50 6.14
C SER A 47 2.17 16.71 6.26
N LYS A 48 3.41 16.50 6.73
CA LYS A 48 4.39 17.58 6.88
C LYS A 48 4.94 18.08 5.55
N HIS A 49 5.14 17.18 4.59
CA HIS A 49 5.87 17.45 3.36
C HIS A 49 5.04 17.32 2.10
N VAL A 50 3.80 16.86 2.23
CA VAL A 50 2.89 16.65 1.09
C VAL A 50 1.54 17.29 1.43
N ASN A 51 1.08 18.19 0.56
CA ASN A 51 -0.21 18.86 0.78
C ASN A 51 -1.40 17.90 0.60
N ALA A 52 -2.59 18.33 1.05
CA ALA A 52 -3.79 17.50 1.04
C ALA A 52 -4.17 17.02 -0.37
N VAL A 53 -4.04 17.87 -1.37
CA VAL A 53 -4.37 17.54 -2.77
C VAL A 53 -3.47 16.40 -3.27
N ASN A 54 -2.17 16.50 -3.05
CA ASN A 54 -1.21 15.49 -3.49
C ASN A 54 -1.33 14.19 -2.68
N ARG A 55 -1.65 14.27 -1.38
CA ARG A 55 -1.94 13.09 -0.58
C ARG A 55 -3.15 12.32 -1.12
N ASN A 56 -4.21 13.03 -1.47
CA ASN A 56 -5.41 12.41 -2.04
C ASN A 56 -5.15 11.77 -3.40
N LYS A 57 -4.37 12.42 -4.24
CA LYS A 57 -3.94 11.85 -5.53
C LYS A 57 -3.13 10.58 -5.34
N PHE A 58 -2.18 10.59 -4.40
CA PHE A 58 -1.36 9.42 -4.08
C PHE A 58 -2.23 8.25 -3.60
N LYS A 59 -3.17 8.51 -2.69
CA LYS A 59 -4.08 7.47 -2.19
C LYS A 59 -4.93 6.86 -3.30
N ARG A 60 -5.46 7.70 -4.20
CA ARG A 60 -6.25 7.24 -5.34
C ARG A 60 -5.43 6.38 -6.29
N ARG A 61 -4.22 6.83 -6.63
CA ARG A 61 -3.31 6.11 -7.52
C ARG A 61 -2.87 4.77 -6.92
N THR A 62 -2.62 4.74 -5.61
CA THR A 62 -2.26 3.51 -4.91
C THR A 62 -3.41 2.50 -4.91
N ARG A 63 -4.65 2.95 -4.66
CA ARG A 63 -5.82 2.07 -4.72
C ARG A 63 -6.01 1.49 -6.12
N GLU A 64 -5.85 2.32 -7.15
CA GLU A 64 -5.94 1.89 -8.54
C GLU A 64 -4.89 0.81 -8.86
N ALA A 65 -3.65 1.02 -8.43
CA ALA A 65 -2.58 0.04 -8.61
C ALA A 65 -2.89 -1.28 -7.92
N VAL A 66 -3.34 -1.24 -6.66
CA VAL A 66 -3.64 -2.44 -5.88
C VAL A 66 -4.85 -3.19 -6.45
N ARG A 67 -5.87 -2.48 -6.92
CA ARG A 67 -7.05 -3.10 -7.54
C ARG A 67 -6.72 -3.88 -8.81
N SER A 68 -5.65 -3.53 -9.51
CA SER A 68 -5.24 -4.24 -10.71
C SER A 68 -4.49 -5.54 -10.43
N LEU A 69 -4.18 -5.84 -9.16
CA LEU A 69 -3.56 -7.11 -8.77
C LEU A 69 -4.55 -8.27 -8.85
N PRO A 70 -4.08 -9.50 -9.12
CA PRO A 70 -4.95 -10.68 -9.13
C PRO A 70 -5.64 -10.91 -7.79
N ASP A 71 -6.89 -11.39 -7.82
CA ASP A 71 -7.70 -11.65 -6.62
C ASP A 71 -7.72 -13.16 -6.28
N ASN A 72 -6.58 -13.82 -6.35
CA ASN A 72 -6.44 -15.24 -6.07
C ASN A 72 -6.05 -15.55 -4.61
N LYS A 73 -5.52 -14.58 -3.89
CA LYS A 73 -5.21 -14.65 -2.47
C LYS A 73 -5.56 -13.33 -1.81
N HIS A 74 -5.79 -13.36 -0.50
CA HIS A 74 -6.11 -12.15 0.26
C HIS A 74 -4.92 -11.72 1.10
N PHE A 75 -4.66 -10.42 1.11
CA PHE A 75 -3.51 -9.83 1.80
C PHE A 75 -3.93 -8.61 2.61
N ASP A 76 -3.21 -8.36 3.69
CA ASP A 76 -3.17 -7.05 4.33
C ASP A 76 -1.98 -6.31 3.75
N ILE A 77 -2.23 -5.14 3.18
CA ILE A 77 -1.22 -4.33 2.49
C ILE A 77 -1.19 -2.95 3.13
N LEU A 78 -0.01 -2.51 3.55
CA LEU A 78 0.22 -1.14 3.99
C LEU A 78 1.25 -0.50 3.08
N VAL A 79 0.85 0.58 2.42
CA VAL A 79 1.74 1.38 1.57
C VAL A 79 2.04 2.68 2.28
N VAL A 80 3.32 2.93 2.54
CA VAL A 80 3.80 4.16 3.16
C VAL A 80 4.53 4.97 2.12
N GLY A 81 4.03 6.16 1.84
CA GLY A 81 4.63 7.09 0.90
C GLY A 81 5.31 8.26 1.58
N ASN A 82 6.13 8.96 0.83
CA ASN A 82 6.79 10.20 1.25
C ASN A 82 6.73 11.24 0.11
N LYS A 83 7.42 12.35 0.28
CA LYS A 83 7.47 13.40 -0.74
C LYS A 83 7.96 12.88 -2.10
N ASP A 84 8.95 12.00 -2.10
CA ASP A 84 9.53 11.47 -3.33
C ASP A 84 8.56 10.55 -4.09
N SER A 85 7.75 9.79 -3.37
CA SER A 85 6.79 8.87 -3.97
C SER A 85 5.43 9.51 -4.29
N SER A 86 5.17 10.73 -3.80
CA SER A 86 3.85 11.38 -3.93
C SER A 86 3.40 11.62 -5.37
N ASN A 87 4.33 11.66 -6.32
CA ASN A 87 4.07 11.89 -7.74
C ASN A 87 4.13 10.63 -8.61
N LEU A 88 4.31 9.46 -8.00
CA LEU A 88 4.34 8.21 -8.75
C LEU A 88 3.00 7.93 -9.43
N LYS A 89 3.05 7.47 -10.67
CA LYS A 89 1.86 7.05 -11.42
C LYS A 89 1.41 5.65 -10.97
N PRO A 90 0.14 5.28 -11.20
CA PRO A 90 -0.34 3.94 -10.83
C PRO A 90 0.52 2.80 -11.36
N ALA A 91 1.01 2.90 -12.60
CA ALA A 91 1.86 1.88 -13.19
C ALA A 91 3.21 1.73 -12.46
N GLU A 92 3.78 2.85 -11.99
CA GLU A 92 5.02 2.85 -11.22
C GLU A 92 4.82 2.25 -9.84
N ILE A 93 3.71 2.58 -9.18
CA ILE A 93 3.33 2.00 -7.88
C ILE A 93 3.11 0.49 -8.03
N LEU A 94 2.41 0.08 -9.07
CA LEU A 94 2.16 -1.34 -9.36
C LEU A 94 3.46 -2.11 -9.58
N LYS A 95 4.43 -1.52 -10.25
CA LYS A 95 5.74 -2.13 -10.46
C LYS A 95 6.45 -2.40 -9.14
N VAL A 96 6.40 -1.45 -8.20
CA VAL A 96 6.96 -1.62 -6.85
C VAL A 96 6.22 -2.74 -6.11
N LEU A 97 4.90 -2.74 -6.15
CA LEU A 97 4.08 -3.78 -5.51
C LEU A 97 4.44 -5.17 -6.02
N LYS A 98 4.54 -5.34 -7.34
CA LYS A 98 4.87 -6.62 -7.96
C LYS A 98 6.27 -7.12 -7.65
N SER A 99 7.17 -6.25 -7.23
CA SER A 99 8.51 -6.64 -6.80
C SER A 99 8.52 -7.30 -5.42
N HIS A 100 7.40 -7.22 -4.68
CA HIS A 100 7.29 -7.85 -3.37
C HIS A 100 7.20 -9.37 -3.50
N PRO A 101 7.94 -10.15 -2.67
CA PRO A 101 7.96 -11.62 -2.77
C PRO A 101 6.60 -12.30 -2.65
N LEU A 102 5.65 -11.68 -1.95
CA LEU A 102 4.31 -12.25 -1.76
C LEU A 102 3.34 -11.97 -2.92
N LEU A 103 3.70 -11.07 -3.83
CA LEU A 103 2.83 -10.69 -4.95
C LEU A 103 3.34 -11.20 -6.30
#